data_bc008584ad152f7f5bab4c8bc3439e35
#
_entry.id   bc008584ad152f7f5bab4c8bc3439e35
#
_cell.length_a   1.000
_cell.length_b   1.000
_cell.length_c   1.000
_cell.angle_alpha   90.00
_cell.angle_beta   90.00
_cell.angle_gamma   90.00
#
_symmetry.space_group_name_H-M   'P 1'
#
loop_
_entity.id
_entity.type
_entity.pdbx_description
1 polymer ?
#
loop_
_entity_poly.entity_id
_entity_poly.type
_entity_poly.pdbx_seq_one_letter_code
_entity_poly.pdbx_strand_id
1 'polypeptide(L)'
;MSNLHRSTRHLCIILGSTLLGAVATINANAATNMLIWPIDPALGANDNATELWLENKGSTAATMQIRVLGWKQVAGEENYRSQQDVVASPPIVNIGAGKKQLIRLIRQSPTPAGQEQAFRILIDEVPAAEHSAGSQAGVSLLMRYSLPLFVYGDGVNFQRNAAEPVHLSQSQLSWKMTTNNGHPAIEVTNRGTVHARLSKVSINGRTIADGLLGYVLAGSYRTWALPTGVTHGETLKAEVNSDSKIWQSGPAH
;
A
#
# COMPACT_ATOMS: atom_id res chain seq x y z
N MET A 1 -84.93 37.98 36.13
CA MET A 1 -84.70 36.62 35.76
C MET A 1 -83.90 36.62 34.47
N SER A 2 -82.62 36.62 34.52
CA SER A 2 -81.77 36.32 33.38
C SER A 2 -80.30 36.33 33.81
N ASN A 3 -79.65 35.20 33.75
CA ASN A 3 -78.28 35.01 34.13
C ASN A 3 -77.35 35.35 33.00
N LEU A 4 -76.49 36.30 33.30
CA LEU A 4 -75.41 36.70 32.42
C LEU A 4 -74.22 35.82 32.66
N HIS A 5 -73.85 34.95 31.67
CA HIS A 5 -72.61 34.16 31.67
C HIS A 5 -71.55 34.97 30.98
N ARG A 6 -70.59 35.46 31.74
CA ARG A 6 -69.29 35.98 31.23
C ARG A 6 -68.36 34.87 30.95
N SER A 7 -68.06 34.63 29.67
CA SER A 7 -67.01 33.79 29.22
C SER A 7 -65.66 34.50 29.24
N THR A 8 -64.78 34.12 30.13
CA THR A 8 -63.42 34.61 30.21
C THR A 8 -62.57 33.76 29.23
N ARG A 9 -62.17 34.39 28.14
CA ARG A 9 -61.19 33.78 27.20
C ARG A 9 -59.80 33.89 27.81
N HIS A 10 -59.25 32.74 28.23
CA HIS A 10 -57.82 32.62 28.57
C HIS A 10 -57.03 32.60 27.30
N LEU A 11 -56.30 33.67 27.04
CA LEU A 11 -55.26 33.72 25.98
C LEU A 11 -54.02 32.99 26.46
N CYS A 12 -53.90 31.74 26.09
CA CYS A 12 -52.62 30.97 26.26
C CYS A 12 -51.61 31.46 25.24
N ILE A 13 -50.67 32.28 25.68
CA ILE A 13 -49.45 32.59 24.92
C ILE A 13 -48.53 31.40 25.03
N ILE A 14 -48.48 30.59 23.96
CA ILE A 14 -47.48 29.53 23.83
C ILE A 14 -46.19 30.20 23.37
N LEU A 15 -45.27 30.41 24.29
CA LEU A 15 -43.88 30.79 23.99
C LEU A 15 -43.19 29.57 23.43
N GLY A 16 -43.20 29.45 22.10
CA GLY A 16 -42.41 28.44 21.37
C GLY A 16 -40.93 28.79 21.47
N SER A 17 -40.24 28.15 22.41
CA SER A 17 -38.76 28.18 22.46
C SER A 17 -38.21 27.38 21.30
N THR A 18 -37.88 28.04 20.20
CA THR A 18 -37.07 27.48 19.12
C THR A 18 -35.64 27.33 19.63
N LEU A 19 -35.35 26.14 20.14
CA LEU A 19 -33.99 25.69 20.42
C LEU A 19 -33.28 25.50 19.10
N LEU A 20 -32.66 26.57 18.57
CA LEU A 20 -31.79 26.50 17.42
C LEU A 20 -30.53 25.73 17.86
N GLY A 21 -30.52 24.40 17.65
CA GLY A 21 -29.35 23.58 17.85
C GLY A 21 -28.26 24.02 16.86
N ALA A 22 -27.27 24.76 17.38
CA ALA A 22 -26.03 25.02 16.64
C ALA A 22 -25.35 23.66 16.37
N VAL A 23 -25.55 23.13 15.17
CA VAL A 23 -24.75 21.99 14.67
C VAL A 23 -23.35 22.54 14.49
N ALA A 24 -22.49 22.31 15.48
CA ALA A 24 -21.06 22.55 15.34
C ALA A 24 -20.56 21.65 14.19
N THR A 25 -20.30 22.21 13.03
CA THR A 25 -19.64 21.54 11.94
C THR A 25 -18.23 21.22 12.40
N ILE A 26 -18.01 19.97 12.80
CA ILE A 26 -16.67 19.46 13.06
C ILE A 26 -15.97 19.50 11.71
N ASN A 27 -15.05 20.46 11.52
CA ASN A 27 -14.15 20.47 10.40
C ASN A 27 -13.21 19.27 10.58
N ALA A 28 -13.56 18.12 10.03
CA ALA A 28 -12.63 17.03 9.86
C ALA A 28 -11.56 17.51 8.87
N ASN A 29 -10.38 17.83 9.36
CA ASN A 29 -9.23 18.01 8.48
C ASN A 29 -9.02 16.68 7.80
N ALA A 30 -9.37 16.60 6.52
CA ALA A 30 -9.13 15.42 5.72
C ALA A 30 -7.63 15.16 5.71
N ALA A 31 -7.24 13.92 6.00
CA ALA A 31 -5.89 13.44 5.82
C ALA A 31 -5.42 13.81 4.41
N THR A 32 -4.12 14.06 4.26
CA THR A 32 -3.51 14.37 2.95
C THR A 32 -3.93 13.31 1.93
N ASN A 33 -4.58 13.73 0.86
CA ASN A 33 -5.00 12.86 -0.24
C ASN A 33 -3.93 12.93 -1.34
N MET A 34 -3.01 11.98 -1.34
CA MET A 34 -1.91 11.91 -2.29
C MET A 34 -2.18 10.84 -3.34
N LEU A 35 -2.23 11.23 -4.62
CA LEU A 35 -2.22 10.31 -5.74
C LEU A 35 -0.77 10.06 -6.16
N ILE A 36 -0.39 8.79 -6.29
CA ILE A 36 0.98 8.37 -6.60
C ILE A 36 0.95 7.42 -7.80
N TRP A 37 1.81 7.67 -8.77
CA TRP A 37 1.98 6.78 -9.93
C TRP A 37 3.38 6.85 -10.54
N PRO A 38 3.86 5.77 -11.20
CA PRO A 38 3.28 4.44 -11.15
C PRO A 38 3.38 3.84 -9.74
N ILE A 39 2.54 2.83 -9.43
CA ILE A 39 2.55 2.17 -8.12
C ILE A 39 3.60 1.04 -8.04
N ASP A 40 4.22 0.71 -9.16
CA ASP A 40 5.24 -0.33 -9.36
C ASP A 40 6.37 0.17 -10.27
N PRO A 41 7.06 1.27 -9.92
CA PRO A 41 8.16 1.78 -10.72
C PRO A 41 9.26 0.72 -10.85
N ALA A 42 9.94 0.74 -11.99
CA ALA A 42 11.03 -0.19 -12.26
C ALA A 42 12.15 0.49 -13.07
N LEU A 43 13.36 -0.10 -13.00
CA LEU A 43 14.53 0.30 -13.78
C LEU A 43 15.05 -0.92 -14.54
N GLY A 44 15.04 -0.86 -15.87
CA GLY A 44 15.69 -1.84 -16.73
C GLY A 44 17.22 -1.74 -16.66
N ALA A 45 17.92 -2.66 -17.30
CA ALA A 45 19.38 -2.74 -17.25
C ALA A 45 20.08 -1.43 -17.70
N ASN A 46 19.55 -0.78 -18.73
CA ASN A 46 20.12 0.43 -19.32
C ASN A 46 19.50 1.73 -18.78
N ASP A 47 18.59 1.64 -17.81
CA ASP A 47 17.96 2.83 -17.25
C ASP A 47 18.78 3.41 -16.12
N ASN A 48 19.10 4.70 -16.22
CA ASN A 48 19.78 5.43 -15.14
C ASN A 48 18.80 5.99 -14.12
N ALA A 49 17.54 6.22 -14.52
CA ALA A 49 16.50 6.73 -13.65
C ALA A 49 15.10 6.33 -14.13
N THR A 50 14.15 6.32 -13.21
CA THR A 50 12.72 6.21 -13.52
C THR A 50 11.93 7.29 -12.78
N GLU A 51 10.70 7.52 -13.22
CA GLU A 51 9.83 8.57 -12.69
C GLU A 51 8.88 8.02 -11.62
N LEU A 52 8.63 8.85 -10.62
CA LEU A 52 7.58 8.68 -9.64
C LEU A 52 6.87 10.02 -9.45
N TRP A 53 5.59 10.06 -9.73
CA TRP A 53 4.79 11.26 -9.62
C TRP A 53 3.96 11.25 -8.34
N LEU A 54 3.94 12.38 -7.66
CA LEU A 54 3.08 12.65 -6.52
C LEU A 54 2.15 13.81 -6.87
N GLU A 55 0.85 13.65 -6.69
CA GLU A 55 -0.13 14.72 -6.85
C GLU A 55 -0.92 14.91 -5.57
N ASN A 56 -0.89 16.09 -5.02
CA ASN A 56 -1.66 16.44 -3.83
C ASN A 56 -3.11 16.75 -4.24
N LYS A 57 -4.02 15.84 -3.98
CA LYS A 57 -5.47 16.00 -4.21
C LYS A 57 -6.19 16.67 -3.01
N GLY A 58 -5.46 16.94 -1.93
CA GLY A 58 -5.97 17.65 -0.77
C GLY A 58 -6.13 19.15 -1.01
N SER A 59 -6.71 19.84 -0.02
CA SER A 59 -6.98 21.27 -0.06
C SER A 59 -5.86 22.13 0.54
N THR A 60 -4.86 21.51 1.19
CA THR A 60 -3.72 22.17 1.83
C THR A 60 -2.40 21.64 1.28
N ALA A 61 -1.33 22.41 1.40
CA ALA A 61 0.01 21.95 1.04
C ALA A 61 0.46 20.81 1.97
N ALA A 62 1.19 19.85 1.42
CA ALA A 62 1.72 18.71 2.16
C ALA A 62 3.23 18.58 1.91
N THR A 63 4.00 18.36 2.97
CA THR A 63 5.43 18.05 2.88
C THR A 63 5.60 16.53 2.91
N MET A 64 6.24 16.00 1.88
CA MET A 64 6.50 14.57 1.73
C MET A 64 7.98 14.28 1.79
N GLN A 65 8.37 13.27 2.57
CA GLN A 65 9.71 12.71 2.59
C GLN A 65 9.74 11.38 1.84
N ILE A 66 10.66 11.24 0.90
CA ILE A 66 10.82 10.04 0.07
C ILE A 66 12.13 9.35 0.43
N ARG A 67 12.03 8.09 0.84
CA ARG A 67 13.18 7.23 1.18
C ARG A 67 13.13 5.95 0.37
N VAL A 68 14.27 5.48 -0.09
CA VAL A 68 14.41 4.20 -0.77
C VAL A 68 15.22 3.26 0.11
N LEU A 69 14.63 2.15 0.51
CA LEU A 69 15.26 1.13 1.35
C LEU A 69 15.56 -0.11 0.50
N GLY A 70 16.69 -0.76 0.76
CA GLY A 70 16.95 -2.09 0.22
C GLY A 70 15.98 -3.09 0.84
N TRP A 71 15.42 -3.96 0.03
CA TRP A 71 14.42 -4.93 0.43
C TRP A 71 14.92 -6.34 0.22
N LYS A 72 14.87 -7.15 1.27
CA LYS A 72 15.20 -8.58 1.26
C LYS A 72 14.15 -9.36 2.02
N GLN A 73 14.11 -10.65 1.80
CA GLN A 73 13.35 -11.60 2.62
C GLN A 73 14.33 -12.51 3.34
N VAL A 74 14.25 -12.55 4.65
CA VAL A 74 15.14 -13.32 5.52
C VAL A 74 14.28 -14.13 6.47
N ALA A 75 14.51 -15.43 6.51
CA ALA A 75 13.73 -16.37 7.33
C ALA A 75 12.20 -16.26 7.10
N GLY A 76 11.79 -16.01 5.86
CA GLY A 76 10.37 -15.89 5.49
C GLY A 76 9.73 -14.54 5.82
N GLU A 77 10.50 -13.57 6.35
CA GLU A 77 10.01 -12.27 6.76
C GLU A 77 10.63 -11.12 5.95
N GLU A 78 9.90 -9.99 5.87
CA GLU A 78 10.38 -8.78 5.21
C GLU A 78 11.52 -8.13 5.99
N ASN A 79 12.59 -7.76 5.30
CA ASN A 79 13.73 -7.06 5.90
C ASN A 79 14.10 -5.85 5.06
N TYR A 80 14.14 -4.68 5.69
CA TYR A 80 14.44 -3.40 5.06
C TYR A 80 15.70 -2.80 5.66
N ARG A 81 16.59 -2.27 4.80
CA ARG A 81 17.86 -1.67 5.24
C ARG A 81 18.14 -0.37 4.49
N SER A 82 18.90 0.50 5.10
CA SER A 82 19.47 1.66 4.41
C SER A 82 20.39 1.19 3.28
N GLN A 83 20.41 1.94 2.19
CA GLN A 83 21.21 1.65 1.01
C GLN A 83 21.54 2.93 0.23
N GLN A 84 22.44 2.84 -0.76
CA GLN A 84 22.88 3.95 -1.62
C GLN A 84 22.80 3.58 -3.11
N ASP A 85 22.30 2.39 -3.47
CA ASP A 85 22.25 1.92 -4.86
C ASP A 85 21.19 2.65 -5.69
N VAL A 86 20.10 3.09 -5.05
CA VAL A 86 19.06 3.91 -5.68
C VAL A 86 18.65 5.04 -4.73
N VAL A 87 18.61 6.25 -5.24
CA VAL A 87 18.23 7.44 -4.47
C VAL A 87 17.03 8.15 -5.07
N ALA A 88 16.21 8.74 -4.21
CA ALA A 88 15.10 9.61 -4.65
C ALA A 88 15.58 11.07 -4.74
N SER A 89 15.20 11.77 -5.80
CA SER A 89 15.54 13.19 -5.99
C SER A 89 14.35 13.99 -6.52
N PRO A 90 13.92 15.02 -5.79
CA PRO A 90 14.33 15.42 -4.46
C PRO A 90 13.82 14.47 -3.35
N PRO A 91 14.56 14.31 -2.22
CA PRO A 91 14.16 13.41 -1.13
C PRO A 91 13.09 14.01 -0.21
N ILE A 92 12.91 15.32 -0.22
CA ILE A 92 11.88 16.04 0.53
C ILE A 92 11.28 17.09 -0.39
N VAL A 93 9.95 17.19 -0.42
CA VAL A 93 9.22 18.15 -1.25
C VAL A 93 8.00 18.68 -0.52
N ASN A 94 7.68 19.96 -0.73
CA ASN A 94 6.41 20.54 -0.34
C ASN A 94 5.53 20.67 -1.59
N ILE A 95 4.36 20.02 -1.57
CA ILE A 95 3.44 19.94 -2.71
C ILE A 95 2.18 20.70 -2.38
N GLY A 96 1.97 21.84 -3.04
CA GLY A 96 0.77 22.66 -2.87
C GLY A 96 -0.51 21.90 -3.24
N ALA A 97 -1.64 22.37 -2.76
CA ALA A 97 -2.97 21.82 -3.10
C ALA A 97 -3.17 21.75 -4.62
N GLY A 98 -3.60 20.61 -5.14
CA GLY A 98 -3.83 20.36 -6.56
C GLY A 98 -2.55 20.34 -7.43
N LYS A 99 -1.35 20.39 -6.86
CA LYS A 99 -0.09 20.38 -7.59
C LYS A 99 0.51 18.98 -7.70
N LYS A 100 1.33 18.81 -8.76
CA LYS A 100 2.08 17.58 -9.03
C LYS A 100 3.57 17.83 -8.82
N GLN A 101 4.27 16.79 -8.38
CA GLN A 101 5.71 16.80 -8.22
C GLN A 101 6.30 15.51 -8.80
N LEU A 102 7.31 15.68 -9.64
CA LEU A 102 8.13 14.58 -10.13
C LEU A 102 9.24 14.29 -9.12
N ILE A 103 9.37 13.02 -8.74
CA ILE A 103 10.51 12.46 -8.03
C ILE A 103 11.24 11.53 -9.00
N ARG A 104 12.54 11.72 -9.15
CA ARG A 104 13.38 10.80 -9.93
C ARG A 104 13.96 9.76 -8.99
N LEU A 105 13.82 8.50 -9.34
CA LEU A 105 14.48 7.37 -8.69
C LEU A 105 15.73 7.07 -9.51
N ILE A 106 16.90 7.42 -8.99
CA ILE A 106 18.16 7.45 -9.74
C ILE A 106 19.04 6.30 -9.29
N ARG A 107 19.45 5.46 -10.25
CA ARG A 107 20.41 4.39 -10.00
C ARG A 107 21.80 5.00 -9.76
N GLN A 108 22.47 4.57 -8.69
CA GLN A 108 23.83 4.96 -8.36
C GLN A 108 24.84 3.83 -8.63
N SER A 109 24.39 2.59 -8.54
CA SER A 109 25.22 1.38 -8.75
C SER A 109 24.58 0.45 -9.78
N PRO A 110 25.38 -0.19 -10.62
CA PRO A 110 24.85 -1.17 -11.58
C PRO A 110 24.29 -2.40 -10.85
N THR A 111 23.19 -2.94 -11.36
CA THR A 111 22.67 -4.24 -10.92
C THR A 111 23.46 -5.35 -11.61
N PRO A 112 23.90 -6.40 -10.91
CA PRO A 112 24.60 -7.52 -11.52
C PRO A 112 23.77 -8.18 -12.64
N ALA A 113 24.44 -8.61 -13.69
CA ALA A 113 23.80 -9.29 -14.82
C ALA A 113 23.02 -10.52 -14.36
N GLY A 114 21.85 -10.77 -14.97
CA GLY A 114 20.96 -11.87 -14.65
C GLY A 114 20.25 -11.77 -13.31
N GLN A 115 20.34 -10.65 -12.61
CA GLN A 115 19.75 -10.46 -11.29
C GLN A 115 18.74 -9.31 -11.26
N GLU A 116 17.82 -9.43 -10.31
CA GLU A 116 16.91 -8.38 -9.87
C GLU A 116 17.34 -7.91 -8.48
N GLN A 117 17.33 -6.61 -8.26
CA GLN A 117 17.42 -6.01 -6.92
C GLN A 117 16.07 -5.42 -6.54
N ALA A 118 15.64 -5.69 -5.32
CA ALA A 118 14.37 -5.20 -4.80
C ALA A 118 14.59 -4.08 -3.78
N PHE A 119 13.75 -3.05 -3.88
CA PHE A 119 13.74 -1.90 -2.99
C PHE A 119 12.31 -1.59 -2.55
N ARG A 120 12.19 -0.84 -1.44
CA ARG A 120 10.93 -0.31 -0.97
C ARG A 120 11.02 1.22 -0.90
N ILE A 121 10.13 1.89 -1.61
CA ILE A 121 9.99 3.34 -1.55
C ILE A 121 9.02 3.65 -0.43
N LEU A 122 9.47 4.39 0.57
CA LEU A 122 8.61 4.95 1.62
C LEU A 122 8.40 6.43 1.32
N ILE A 123 7.13 6.84 1.33
CA ILE A 123 6.71 8.23 1.14
C ILE A 123 5.94 8.60 2.39
N ASP A 124 6.58 9.39 3.25
CA ASP A 124 6.07 9.79 4.54
C ASP A 124 5.59 11.24 4.51
N GLU A 125 4.40 11.50 5.03
CA GLU A 125 3.97 12.86 5.30
C GLU A 125 4.69 13.40 6.52
N VAL A 126 5.30 14.59 6.37
CA VAL A 126 6.00 15.28 7.45
C VAL A 126 5.02 16.24 8.13
N PRO A 127 4.86 16.18 9.46
CA PRO A 127 4.00 17.11 10.18
C PRO A 127 4.38 18.56 9.94
N ALA A 128 3.40 19.45 9.72
CA ALA A 128 3.66 20.88 9.73
C ALA A 128 3.97 21.35 11.16
N ALA A 129 5.01 22.18 11.34
CA ALA A 129 5.47 22.64 12.63
C ALA A 129 4.41 23.43 13.43
N GLU A 130 3.41 23.97 12.76
CA GLU A 130 2.39 24.83 13.38
C GLU A 130 1.27 24.09 14.14
N HIS A 131 1.21 22.76 14.07
CA HIS A 131 0.17 22.00 14.78
C HIS A 131 0.47 21.77 16.28
N SER A 132 1.57 22.35 16.79
CA SER A 132 1.99 22.18 18.19
C SER A 132 1.45 23.24 19.15
N ALA A 133 0.74 24.28 18.70
CA ALA A 133 0.42 25.45 19.51
C ALA A 133 -1.08 25.82 19.66
N GLY A 134 -2.00 24.97 19.29
CA GLY A 134 -3.42 25.27 19.45
C GLY A 134 -4.21 24.06 19.93
N SER A 135 -4.61 24.06 21.17
CA SER A 135 -5.42 23.03 21.83
C SER A 135 -6.84 22.92 21.24
N GLN A 136 -6.97 22.36 20.06
CA GLN A 136 -8.19 21.69 19.67
C GLN A 136 -7.93 20.20 19.73
N ALA A 137 -8.67 19.48 20.57
CA ALA A 137 -8.67 18.04 20.62
C ALA A 137 -9.12 17.50 19.24
N GLY A 138 -8.15 17.12 18.42
CA GLY A 138 -8.36 16.59 17.08
C GLY A 138 -7.39 15.44 16.82
N VAL A 139 -7.80 14.46 16.02
CA VAL A 139 -6.94 13.38 15.55
C VAL A 139 -6.19 13.87 14.30
N SER A 140 -4.85 13.93 14.36
CA SER A 140 -4.00 14.17 13.20
C SER A 140 -3.56 12.84 12.62
N LEU A 141 -3.92 12.55 11.39
CA LEU A 141 -3.51 11.35 10.66
C LEU A 141 -2.39 11.70 9.69
N LEU A 142 -1.22 11.10 9.88
CA LEU A 142 -0.11 11.21 8.95
C LEU A 142 -0.08 9.98 8.07
N MET A 143 0.03 10.18 6.76
CA MET A 143 0.01 9.11 5.79
C MET A 143 1.41 8.61 5.48
N ARG A 144 1.54 7.28 5.37
CA ARG A 144 2.72 6.61 4.84
C ARG A 144 2.32 5.73 3.69
N TYR A 145 2.96 5.92 2.54
CA TYR A 145 2.83 5.04 1.38
C TYR A 145 4.08 4.20 1.25
N SER A 146 3.89 2.94 0.85
CA SER A 146 4.98 1.98 0.67
C SER A 146 4.84 1.28 -0.68
N LEU A 147 5.75 1.55 -1.60
CA LEU A 147 5.72 1.03 -2.96
C LEU A 147 6.92 0.11 -3.21
N PRO A 148 6.78 -0.95 -4.02
CA PRO A 148 7.90 -1.71 -4.51
C PRO A 148 8.70 -0.89 -5.54
N LEU A 149 9.98 -1.18 -5.67
CA LEU A 149 10.82 -0.76 -6.78
C LEU A 149 11.73 -1.93 -7.13
N PHE A 150 11.72 -2.32 -8.40
CA PHE A 150 12.58 -3.38 -8.89
C PHE A 150 13.58 -2.83 -9.90
N VAL A 151 14.82 -3.26 -9.79
CA VAL A 151 15.94 -2.82 -10.63
C VAL A 151 16.59 -4.05 -11.24
N TYR A 152 16.61 -4.09 -12.57
CA TYR A 152 17.03 -5.26 -13.32
C TYR A 152 18.44 -5.08 -13.86
N GLY A 153 19.24 -6.15 -13.77
CA GLY A 153 20.52 -6.27 -14.43
C GLY A 153 20.38 -6.71 -15.89
N ASP A 154 21.49 -6.63 -16.61
CA ASP A 154 21.53 -7.09 -18.01
C ASP A 154 21.18 -8.59 -18.11
N GLY A 155 20.52 -8.98 -19.21
CA GLY A 155 20.04 -10.34 -19.42
C GLY A 155 18.76 -10.72 -18.68
N VAL A 156 18.19 -9.86 -17.81
CA VAL A 156 16.84 -10.03 -17.28
C VAL A 156 15.84 -9.44 -18.27
N ASN A 157 14.91 -10.26 -18.73
CA ASN A 157 13.88 -9.80 -19.65
C ASN A 157 12.87 -8.90 -18.94
N PHE A 158 13.10 -7.59 -19.00
CA PHE A 158 12.23 -6.56 -18.47
C PHE A 158 11.71 -5.68 -19.60
N GLN A 159 10.40 -5.57 -19.74
CA GLN A 159 9.76 -4.65 -20.68
C GLN A 159 8.97 -3.61 -19.90
N ARG A 160 9.33 -2.33 -20.11
CA ARG A 160 8.66 -1.19 -19.43
C ARG A 160 7.23 -0.96 -19.91
N ASN A 161 6.88 -1.41 -21.11
CA ASN A 161 5.55 -1.21 -21.68
C ASN A 161 4.64 -2.35 -21.22
N ALA A 162 3.79 -2.00 -20.32
CA ALA A 162 2.88 -2.76 -19.46
C ALA A 162 1.90 -3.74 -20.13
N ALA A 163 2.05 -4.07 -21.40
CA ALA A 163 1.22 -5.09 -22.04
C ALA A 163 1.68 -6.53 -21.71
N GLU A 164 2.96 -6.69 -21.29
CA GLU A 164 3.48 -8.00 -20.88
C GLU A 164 4.27 -7.83 -19.58
N PRO A 165 3.71 -8.25 -18.44
CA PRO A 165 4.44 -8.31 -17.17
C PRO A 165 5.66 -9.22 -17.31
N VAL A 166 6.69 -8.99 -16.50
CA VAL A 166 7.85 -9.87 -16.39
C VAL A 166 7.35 -11.28 -16.10
N HIS A 167 7.35 -12.13 -17.13
CA HIS A 167 6.85 -13.50 -17.02
C HIS A 167 7.81 -14.32 -16.17
N LEU A 168 7.44 -14.54 -14.92
CA LEU A 168 8.03 -15.61 -14.14
C LEU A 168 7.55 -16.94 -14.69
N SER A 169 8.48 -17.84 -14.98
CA SER A 169 8.12 -19.24 -15.18
C SER A 169 7.42 -19.74 -13.90
N GLN A 170 6.14 -20.11 -14.00
CA GLN A 170 5.37 -20.67 -12.89
C GLN A 170 6.03 -21.88 -12.25
N SER A 171 6.86 -22.60 -13.01
CA SER A 171 7.65 -23.74 -12.54
C SER A 171 8.72 -23.38 -11.51
N GLN A 172 9.02 -22.10 -11.29
CA GLN A 172 9.98 -21.63 -10.31
C GLN A 172 9.37 -21.40 -8.93
N LEU A 173 8.04 -21.37 -8.82
CA LEU A 173 7.33 -21.28 -7.56
C LEU A 173 7.01 -22.67 -7.00
N SER A 174 7.22 -22.84 -5.72
CA SER A 174 6.77 -24.00 -4.95
C SER A 174 6.19 -23.51 -3.62
N TRP A 175 5.38 -24.35 -2.97
CA TRP A 175 4.81 -24.01 -1.68
C TRP A 175 4.67 -25.24 -0.79
N LYS A 176 4.57 -25.03 0.50
CA LYS A 176 4.27 -26.06 1.49
C LYS A 176 3.46 -25.49 2.64
N MET A 177 2.77 -26.38 3.36
CA MET A 177 2.21 -26.06 4.65
C MET A 177 3.31 -25.96 5.69
N THR A 178 3.18 -25.00 6.60
CA THR A 178 4.11 -24.79 7.72
C THR A 178 3.36 -24.23 8.93
N THR A 179 4.08 -23.84 9.94
CA THR A 179 3.55 -23.11 11.09
C THR A 179 4.34 -21.81 11.27
N ASN A 180 3.66 -20.76 11.64
CA ASN A 180 4.26 -19.51 12.07
C ASN A 180 3.72 -19.15 13.45
N ASN A 181 4.60 -19.06 14.46
CA ASN A 181 4.24 -18.82 15.86
C ASN A 181 3.13 -19.75 16.37
N GLY A 182 3.18 -21.04 16.00
CA GLY A 182 2.19 -22.04 16.39
C GLY A 182 0.87 -22.01 15.61
N HIS A 183 0.71 -21.10 14.64
CA HIS A 183 -0.46 -21.02 13.77
C HIS A 183 -0.19 -21.65 12.41
N PRO A 184 -1.17 -22.32 11.78
CA PRO A 184 -1.04 -22.80 10.40
C PRO A 184 -0.65 -21.69 9.46
N ALA A 185 0.31 -21.97 8.57
CA ALA A 185 0.85 -21.03 7.63
C ALA A 185 1.17 -21.70 6.29
N ILE A 186 1.32 -20.94 5.23
CA ILE A 186 1.93 -21.38 3.98
C ILE A 186 3.29 -20.71 3.84
N GLU A 187 4.24 -21.47 3.32
CA GLU A 187 5.52 -20.98 2.83
C GLU A 187 5.52 -21.12 1.32
N VAL A 188 5.75 -20.01 0.62
CA VAL A 188 5.94 -20.00 -0.84
C VAL A 188 7.39 -19.66 -1.12
N THR A 189 8.06 -20.50 -1.88
CA THR A 189 9.47 -20.36 -2.31
C THR A 189 9.50 -19.96 -3.77
N ASN A 190 10.34 -18.97 -4.10
CA ASN A 190 10.66 -18.57 -5.46
C ASN A 190 12.12 -18.87 -5.78
N ARG A 191 12.36 -19.82 -6.67
CA ARG A 191 13.70 -20.18 -7.18
C ARG A 191 14.06 -19.45 -8.47
N GLY A 192 13.17 -18.55 -8.92
CA GLY A 192 13.38 -17.72 -10.10
C GLY A 192 14.38 -16.59 -9.87
N THR A 193 14.73 -15.91 -10.94
CA THR A 193 15.68 -14.79 -10.95
C THR A 193 15.03 -13.43 -10.77
N VAL A 194 13.68 -13.37 -10.75
CA VAL A 194 12.88 -12.17 -10.52
C VAL A 194 11.77 -12.48 -9.51
N HIS A 195 11.21 -11.46 -8.90
CA HIS A 195 10.13 -11.59 -7.90
C HIS A 195 8.87 -12.24 -8.47
N ALA A 196 8.06 -12.78 -7.58
CA ALA A 196 6.67 -13.16 -7.83
C ALA A 196 5.73 -12.29 -6.98
N ARG A 197 4.82 -11.59 -7.62
CA ARG A 197 3.71 -10.88 -6.97
C ARG A 197 2.50 -11.80 -6.94
N LEU A 198 2.03 -12.16 -5.75
CA LEU A 198 0.90 -13.08 -5.55
C LEU A 198 -0.36 -12.32 -5.20
N SER A 199 -1.43 -12.55 -5.93
CA SER A 199 -2.75 -11.98 -5.69
C SER A 199 -3.85 -13.02 -5.91
N LYS A 200 -5.06 -12.76 -5.40
CA LYS A 200 -6.23 -13.64 -5.46
C LYS A 200 -5.89 -15.08 -5.07
N VAL A 201 -5.29 -15.21 -3.90
CA VAL A 201 -4.77 -16.49 -3.42
C VAL A 201 -5.86 -17.30 -2.74
N SER A 202 -5.96 -18.57 -3.09
CA SER A 202 -6.87 -19.52 -2.44
C SER A 202 -6.19 -20.88 -2.21
N ILE A 203 -6.62 -21.59 -1.15
CA ILE A 203 -6.18 -22.95 -0.82
C ILE A 203 -7.42 -23.87 -0.73
N ASN A 204 -7.39 -24.98 -1.45
CA ASN A 204 -8.55 -25.90 -1.57
C ASN A 204 -9.87 -25.17 -1.93
N GLY A 205 -9.80 -24.10 -2.75
CA GLY A 205 -10.95 -23.27 -3.11
C GLY A 205 -11.36 -22.23 -2.07
N ARG A 206 -10.75 -22.19 -0.86
CA ARG A 206 -11.01 -21.17 0.15
C ARG A 206 -10.08 -19.98 -0.06
N THR A 207 -10.63 -18.78 -0.15
CA THR A 207 -9.88 -17.54 -0.35
C THR A 207 -9.01 -17.24 0.88
N ILE A 208 -7.72 -16.98 0.63
CA ILE A 208 -6.73 -16.52 1.60
C ILE A 208 -6.56 -15.01 1.49
N ALA A 209 -6.47 -14.51 0.26
CA ALA A 209 -6.40 -13.08 -0.05
C ALA A 209 -7.17 -12.81 -1.34
N ASP A 210 -8.12 -11.88 -1.31
CA ASP A 210 -8.90 -11.46 -2.48
C ASP A 210 -8.14 -10.45 -3.35
N GLY A 211 -7.21 -9.70 -2.75
CA GLY A 211 -6.30 -8.77 -3.41
C GLY A 211 -4.86 -9.27 -3.41
N LEU A 212 -3.93 -8.35 -3.19
CA LEU A 212 -2.50 -8.64 -3.06
C LEU A 212 -2.23 -9.40 -1.75
N LEU A 213 -1.69 -10.61 -1.84
CA LEU A 213 -1.12 -11.32 -0.69
C LEU A 213 0.26 -10.79 -0.35
N GLY A 214 1.10 -10.56 -1.37
CA GLY A 214 2.45 -10.06 -1.20
C GLY A 214 3.37 -10.47 -2.34
N TYR A 215 4.67 -10.37 -2.05
CA TYR A 215 5.74 -10.68 -2.99
C TYR A 215 6.61 -11.81 -2.44
N VAL A 216 7.12 -12.66 -3.32
CA VAL A 216 8.22 -13.57 -3.03
C VAL A 216 9.40 -13.16 -3.91
N LEU A 217 10.45 -12.60 -3.31
CA LEU A 217 11.61 -12.10 -4.03
C LEU A 217 12.40 -13.22 -4.68
N ALA A 218 13.22 -12.87 -5.67
CA ALA A 218 14.10 -13.80 -6.35
C ALA A 218 14.97 -14.61 -5.37
N GLY A 219 15.03 -15.93 -5.52
CA GLY A 219 15.83 -16.82 -4.67
C GLY A 219 15.42 -16.85 -3.20
N SER A 220 14.21 -16.39 -2.86
CA SER A 220 13.73 -16.25 -1.48
C SER A 220 12.48 -17.08 -1.22
N TYR A 221 12.04 -17.09 0.03
CA TYR A 221 10.72 -17.59 0.43
C TYR A 221 10.02 -16.62 1.35
N ARG A 222 8.71 -16.75 1.43
CA ARG A 222 7.84 -15.95 2.28
C ARG A 222 6.82 -16.82 2.97
N THR A 223 6.53 -16.49 4.23
CA THR A 223 5.55 -17.20 5.05
C THR A 223 4.36 -16.32 5.36
N TRP A 224 3.15 -16.85 5.21
CA TRP A 224 1.90 -16.17 5.56
C TRP A 224 1.06 -17.05 6.48
N ALA A 225 0.60 -16.47 7.56
CA ALA A 225 -0.37 -17.12 8.44
C ALA A 225 -1.69 -17.36 7.69
N LEU A 226 -2.31 -18.49 7.94
CA LEU A 226 -3.58 -18.85 7.34
C LEU A 226 -4.75 -18.38 8.20
N PRO A 227 -5.90 -18.04 7.60
CA PRO A 227 -7.12 -17.76 8.34
C PRO A 227 -7.54 -18.95 9.22
N THR A 228 -8.24 -18.64 10.31
CA THR A 228 -8.77 -19.68 11.23
C THR A 228 -9.56 -20.76 10.48
N GLY A 229 -9.29 -22.01 10.81
CA GLY A 229 -9.94 -23.18 10.22
C GLY A 229 -9.34 -23.67 8.90
N VAL A 230 -8.22 -23.12 8.44
CA VAL A 230 -7.39 -23.67 7.35
C VAL A 230 -6.18 -24.35 7.98
N THR A 231 -6.22 -25.66 8.13
CA THR A 231 -5.17 -26.46 8.81
C THR A 231 -4.39 -27.38 7.86
N HIS A 232 -4.89 -27.57 6.64
CA HIS A 232 -4.28 -28.41 5.61
C HIS A 232 -4.53 -27.80 4.23
N GLY A 233 -3.70 -28.15 3.28
CA GLY A 233 -3.82 -27.69 1.89
C GLY A 233 -3.24 -28.71 0.91
N GLU A 234 -4.00 -28.99 -0.16
CA GLU A 234 -3.59 -29.87 -1.26
C GLU A 234 -3.35 -29.08 -2.54
N THR A 235 -4.05 -27.95 -2.67
CA THR A 235 -3.96 -27.13 -3.88
C THR A 235 -3.95 -25.65 -3.51
N LEU A 236 -2.87 -24.95 -3.90
CA LEU A 236 -2.76 -23.50 -3.85
C LEU A 236 -2.98 -22.92 -5.25
N LYS A 237 -3.82 -21.89 -5.33
CA LYS A 237 -4.04 -21.11 -6.54
C LYS A 237 -3.72 -19.65 -6.28
N ALA A 238 -3.09 -18.99 -7.24
CA ALA A 238 -2.78 -17.56 -7.17
C ALA A 238 -2.68 -16.95 -8.59
N GLU A 239 -3.03 -15.67 -8.71
CA GLU A 239 -2.56 -14.86 -9.84
C GLU A 239 -1.14 -14.42 -9.56
N VAL A 240 -0.23 -14.61 -10.51
CA VAL A 240 1.18 -14.25 -10.41
C VAL A 240 1.48 -13.10 -11.36
N ASN A 241 2.09 -12.03 -10.87
CA ASN A 241 2.53 -10.86 -11.64
C ASN A 241 1.45 -10.17 -12.49
N SER A 242 0.21 -10.19 -12.03
CA SER A 242 -0.95 -9.65 -12.77
C SER A 242 -1.18 -10.33 -14.13
N ASP A 243 -0.55 -11.47 -14.36
CA ASP A 243 -0.87 -12.32 -15.51
C ASP A 243 -2.29 -12.88 -15.32
N SER A 244 -3.08 -12.91 -16.39
CA SER A 244 -4.42 -13.53 -16.39
C SER A 244 -4.38 -15.05 -16.15
N LYS A 245 -3.18 -15.64 -16.15
CA LYS A 245 -2.98 -17.06 -15.89
C LYS A 245 -2.92 -17.34 -14.39
N ILE A 246 -3.78 -18.24 -13.95
CA ILE A 246 -3.78 -18.72 -12.58
C ILE A 246 -2.67 -19.77 -12.43
N TRP A 247 -1.72 -19.51 -11.54
CA TRP A 247 -0.81 -20.54 -11.05
C TRP A 247 -1.54 -21.46 -10.08
N GLN A 248 -1.42 -22.76 -10.31
CA GLN A 248 -2.02 -23.79 -9.45
C GLN A 248 -0.99 -24.88 -9.21
N SER A 249 -0.79 -25.27 -7.98
CA SER A 249 0.18 -26.30 -7.60
C SER A 249 -0.26 -27.06 -6.36
N GLY A 250 0.08 -28.35 -6.28
CA GLY A 250 0.12 -29.10 -5.04
C GLY A 250 1.32 -28.69 -4.16
N PRO A 251 1.34 -29.08 -2.86
CA PRO A 251 2.47 -28.80 -2.00
C PRO A 251 3.74 -29.52 -2.48
N ALA A 252 4.88 -28.88 -2.27
CA ALA A 252 6.17 -29.53 -2.47
C ALA A 252 6.43 -30.55 -1.34
N HIS A 253 6.96 -31.70 -1.69
CA HIS A 253 7.36 -32.74 -0.79
C HIS A 253 8.78 -32.51 -0.23
#